data_fafa0de2b26abf470821f66c28ab4e13
#
_entry.id   fafa0de2b26abf470821f66c28ab4e13
#
_cell.length_a   1.000
_cell.length_b   1.000
_cell.length_c   1.000
_cell.angle_alpha   90.00
_cell.angle_beta   90.00
_cell.angle_gamma   90.00
#
_symmetry.space_group_name_H-M   'P 1'
#
loop_
_entity.id
_entity.type
_entity.pdbx_description
1 polymer ?
#
loop_
_entity_poly.entity_id
_entity_poly.type
_entity_poly.pdbx_seq_one_letter_code
_entity_poly.pdbx_strand_id
1 'polypeptide(L)'
;MKETKAPALGRTPAQKFIDKWQGLFYLIPWIIGFVVFKAIPFGQSLYYSFTDMDFFNGIHQYGVMNYVEAFTTPKITKALITTFKYSFITVPLKLVFALFIAYILNFKIACVNLFRTIYYIPSILGGSVAIAVLWKAVFRDDGLVNTLIRMITFGHFQGPSWLSDPTYALWIICFLRIWQFGSAMVLFLAALKGVPADLYEAATIDGAGKWRQFFSITVPMITPIIFYNLVTQICQAFQEFNGPFIITNGGPRGSTTLISILVYNYAFKSNQMGMASALAWIMFVIVCILTVIAFTSQKKWVYYSDER
;
A
#
# COMPACT_ATOMS: atom_id res chain seq x y z
N MET A 1 -34.96 42.35 40.84
CA MET A 1 -35.62 41.69 39.70
C MET A 1 -35.26 40.21 39.81
N LYS A 2 -36.27 39.35 40.11
CA LYS A 2 -36.09 37.88 40.18
C LYS A 2 -36.20 37.33 38.77
N GLU A 3 -35.13 36.76 38.24
CA GLU A 3 -35.16 36.01 36.98
C GLU A 3 -36.02 34.76 37.18
N THR A 4 -37.15 34.71 36.51
CA THR A 4 -38.05 33.55 36.45
C THR A 4 -37.42 32.53 35.50
N LYS A 5 -36.74 31.52 36.04
CA LYS A 5 -36.29 30.33 35.26
C LYS A 5 -37.54 29.65 34.69
N ALA A 6 -37.70 29.67 33.38
CA ALA A 6 -38.75 28.91 32.67
C ALA A 6 -38.62 27.41 33.05
N PRO A 7 -39.75 26.70 33.30
CA PRO A 7 -39.74 25.29 33.61
C PRO A 7 -39.17 24.49 32.41
N ALA A 8 -38.16 23.70 32.68
CA ALA A 8 -37.64 22.77 31.69
C ALA A 8 -38.75 21.77 31.33
N LEU A 9 -39.35 21.96 30.14
CA LEU A 9 -40.33 21.05 29.57
C LEU A 9 -39.72 19.66 29.50
N GLY A 10 -40.23 18.75 30.37
CA GLY A 10 -39.74 17.37 30.43
C GLY A 10 -39.89 16.73 29.05
N ARG A 11 -38.76 16.23 28.50
CA ARG A 11 -38.74 15.54 27.21
C ARG A 11 -39.70 14.35 27.24
N THR A 12 -40.56 14.26 26.22
CA THR A 12 -41.50 13.15 26.05
C THR A 12 -40.74 11.82 25.89
N PRO A 13 -41.32 10.65 26.21
CA PRO A 13 -40.70 9.36 26.01
C PRO A 13 -40.24 9.15 24.53
N ALA A 14 -41.02 9.66 23.57
CA ALA A 14 -40.67 9.63 22.16
C ALA A 14 -39.42 10.47 21.83
N GLN A 15 -39.32 11.67 22.43
CA GLN A 15 -38.11 12.51 22.25
C GLN A 15 -36.88 11.86 22.89
N LYS A 16 -37.01 11.26 24.05
CA LYS A 16 -35.89 10.49 24.67
C LYS A 16 -35.47 9.30 23.82
N PHE A 17 -36.40 8.62 23.17
CA PHE A 17 -36.09 7.52 22.23
C PHE A 17 -35.39 8.05 20.97
N ILE A 18 -35.89 9.11 20.36
CA ILE A 18 -35.28 9.74 19.19
C ILE A 18 -33.87 10.23 19.52
N ASP A 19 -33.69 10.95 20.62
CA ASP A 19 -32.37 11.47 21.07
C ASP A 19 -31.37 10.32 21.29
N LYS A 20 -31.84 9.19 21.84
CA LYS A 20 -31.00 8.01 22.08
C LYS A 20 -30.55 7.33 20.79
N TRP A 21 -31.42 7.29 19.77
CA TRP A 21 -31.18 6.56 18.54
C TRP A 21 -30.86 7.47 17.35
N GLN A 22 -30.91 8.80 17.55
CA GLN A 22 -30.68 9.79 16.50
C GLN A 22 -29.36 9.55 15.74
N GLY A 23 -28.28 9.25 16.46
CA GLY A 23 -27.00 8.93 15.86
C GLY A 23 -27.07 7.71 14.92
N LEU A 24 -27.84 6.68 15.33
CA LEU A 24 -27.99 5.47 14.50
C LEU A 24 -28.80 5.76 13.22
N PHE A 25 -29.86 6.60 13.32
CA PHE A 25 -30.64 6.98 12.14
C PHE A 25 -29.81 7.69 11.07
N TYR A 26 -28.87 8.55 11.48
CA TYR A 26 -27.94 9.20 10.54
C TYR A 26 -26.94 8.21 9.93
N LEU A 27 -26.62 7.10 10.63
CA LEU A 27 -25.73 6.06 10.11
C LEU A 27 -26.41 5.05 9.19
N ILE A 28 -27.76 4.94 9.21
CA ILE A 28 -28.52 3.94 8.43
C ILE A 28 -28.12 3.92 6.94
N PRO A 29 -28.08 5.06 6.21
CA PRO A 29 -27.72 5.04 4.79
C PRO A 29 -26.31 4.48 4.55
N TRP A 30 -25.37 4.83 5.44
CA TRP A 30 -24.00 4.30 5.39
C TRP A 30 -23.96 2.79 5.72
N ILE A 31 -24.69 2.36 6.75
CA ILE A 31 -24.76 0.93 7.14
C ILE A 31 -25.37 0.10 5.99
N ILE A 32 -26.47 0.56 5.39
CA ILE A 32 -27.07 -0.12 4.22
C ILE A 32 -26.06 -0.22 3.08
N GLY A 33 -25.39 0.88 2.73
CA GLY A 33 -24.34 0.88 1.71
C GLY A 33 -23.21 -0.08 2.03
N PHE A 34 -22.72 -0.08 3.27
CA PHE A 34 -21.69 -0.99 3.73
C PHE A 34 -22.12 -2.47 3.64
N VAL A 35 -23.32 -2.79 4.13
CA VAL A 35 -23.83 -4.17 4.12
C VAL A 35 -24.01 -4.66 2.69
N VAL A 36 -24.71 -3.88 1.83
CA VAL A 36 -25.05 -4.30 0.47
C VAL A 36 -23.80 -4.34 -0.43
N PHE A 37 -22.91 -3.36 -0.37
CA PHE A 37 -21.80 -3.25 -1.32
C PHE A 37 -20.45 -3.77 -0.79
N LYS A 38 -20.34 -4.07 0.52
CA LYS A 38 -19.12 -4.60 1.12
C LYS A 38 -19.33 -5.93 1.82
N ALA A 39 -20.22 -6.01 2.82
CA ALA A 39 -20.35 -7.19 3.65
C ALA A 39 -20.93 -8.39 2.86
N ILE A 40 -21.97 -8.19 2.07
CA ILE A 40 -22.58 -9.24 1.25
C ILE A 40 -21.59 -9.78 0.19
N PRO A 41 -20.95 -8.95 -0.68
CA PRO A 41 -19.97 -9.45 -1.65
C PRO A 41 -18.75 -10.11 -0.99
N PHE A 42 -18.30 -9.60 0.16
CA PHE A 42 -17.22 -10.22 0.93
C PHE A 42 -17.60 -11.63 1.43
N GLY A 43 -18.81 -11.78 1.98
CA GLY A 43 -19.33 -13.09 2.39
C GLY A 43 -19.55 -14.04 1.20
N GLN A 44 -20.08 -13.53 0.08
CA GLN A 44 -20.21 -14.29 -1.16
C GLN A 44 -18.87 -14.75 -1.72
N SER A 45 -17.86 -13.91 -1.70
CA SER A 45 -16.51 -14.30 -2.10
C SER A 45 -15.95 -15.41 -1.22
N LEU A 46 -16.21 -15.40 0.11
CA LEU A 46 -15.83 -16.49 0.99
C LEU A 46 -16.56 -17.78 0.61
N TYR A 47 -17.87 -17.70 0.39
CA TYR A 47 -18.67 -18.84 -0.03
C TYR A 47 -18.15 -19.43 -1.35
N TYR A 48 -17.90 -18.60 -2.37
CA TYR A 48 -17.38 -19.06 -3.66
C TYR A 48 -15.99 -19.68 -3.57
N SER A 49 -15.16 -19.28 -2.63
CA SER A 49 -13.83 -19.87 -2.45
C SER A 49 -13.83 -21.36 -2.14
N PHE A 50 -14.95 -21.87 -1.58
CA PHE A 50 -15.18 -23.28 -1.30
C PHE A 50 -16.02 -23.98 -2.37
N THR A 51 -16.18 -23.39 -3.54
CA THR A 51 -16.98 -23.95 -4.65
C THR A 51 -16.19 -23.88 -5.96
N ASP A 52 -16.59 -24.68 -6.92
CA ASP A 52 -16.12 -24.62 -8.30
C ASP A 52 -16.86 -23.57 -9.14
N MET A 53 -17.37 -22.50 -8.50
CA MET A 53 -18.19 -21.48 -9.14
C MET A 53 -17.59 -20.97 -10.46
N ASP A 54 -18.32 -21.19 -11.53
CA ASP A 54 -18.08 -20.70 -12.88
C ASP A 54 -19.28 -19.86 -13.35
N PHE A 55 -19.04 -18.76 -14.06
CA PHE A 55 -20.12 -17.87 -14.49
C PHE A 55 -21.13 -18.51 -15.44
N PHE A 56 -20.69 -19.49 -16.23
CA PHE A 56 -21.55 -20.13 -17.24
C PHE A 56 -22.20 -21.40 -16.74
N ASN A 57 -21.46 -22.15 -15.91
CA ASN A 57 -21.87 -23.48 -15.47
C ASN A 57 -22.47 -23.48 -14.05
N GLY A 58 -22.31 -22.38 -13.31
CA GLY A 58 -22.80 -22.30 -11.92
C GLY A 58 -21.89 -23.02 -10.93
N ILE A 59 -22.49 -23.61 -9.89
CA ILE A 59 -21.79 -24.37 -8.83
C ILE A 59 -22.22 -25.84 -8.95
N HIS A 60 -21.25 -26.75 -9.08
CA HIS A 60 -21.48 -28.20 -9.13
C HIS A 60 -20.87 -28.94 -7.95
N GLN A 61 -19.75 -28.43 -7.42
CA GLN A 61 -19.00 -29.06 -6.34
C GLN A 61 -18.68 -28.09 -5.20
N TYR A 62 -18.65 -28.66 -4.01
CA TYR A 62 -18.27 -27.94 -2.79
C TYR A 62 -17.04 -28.60 -2.17
N GLY A 63 -16.08 -27.85 -1.72
CA GLY A 63 -14.91 -28.39 -1.06
C GLY A 63 -13.75 -27.43 -1.00
N VAL A 64 -12.60 -27.94 -0.60
CA VAL A 64 -11.34 -27.18 -0.47
C VAL A 64 -10.42 -27.34 -1.67
N MET A 65 -10.93 -27.84 -2.80
CA MET A 65 -10.13 -28.15 -3.99
C MET A 65 -9.36 -26.93 -4.52
N ASN A 66 -10.00 -25.75 -4.55
CA ASN A 66 -9.33 -24.50 -4.97
C ASN A 66 -8.10 -24.19 -4.11
N TYR A 67 -8.18 -24.45 -2.80
CA TYR A 67 -7.05 -24.22 -1.90
C TYR A 67 -5.93 -25.25 -2.12
N VAL A 68 -6.29 -26.52 -2.35
CA VAL A 68 -5.30 -27.56 -2.70
C VAL A 68 -4.62 -27.21 -4.00
N GLU A 69 -5.38 -26.86 -5.04
CA GLU A 69 -4.85 -26.45 -6.33
C GLU A 69 -3.97 -25.20 -6.23
N ALA A 70 -4.35 -24.22 -5.39
CA ALA A 70 -3.56 -23.01 -5.18
C ALA A 70 -2.13 -23.29 -4.67
N PHE A 71 -1.94 -24.32 -3.87
CA PHE A 71 -0.61 -24.70 -3.34
C PHE A 71 0.11 -25.77 -4.17
N THR A 72 -0.60 -26.52 -5.01
CA THR A 72 0.00 -27.56 -5.86
C THR A 72 0.37 -27.06 -7.25
N THR A 73 -0.31 -26.02 -7.75
CA THR A 73 -0.04 -25.48 -9.10
C THR A 73 1.21 -24.60 -9.14
N PRO A 74 2.26 -24.98 -9.90
CA PRO A 74 3.53 -24.25 -9.93
C PRO A 74 3.38 -22.78 -10.34
N LYS A 75 2.42 -22.47 -11.21
CA LYS A 75 2.13 -21.10 -11.67
C LYS A 75 1.66 -20.21 -10.50
N ILE A 76 0.80 -20.72 -9.63
CA ILE A 76 0.24 -19.98 -8.48
C ILE A 76 1.30 -19.82 -7.41
N THR A 77 2.02 -20.88 -7.08
CA THR A 77 3.13 -20.82 -6.11
C THR A 77 4.21 -19.84 -6.56
N LYS A 78 4.56 -19.82 -7.86
CA LYS A 78 5.48 -18.83 -8.41
C LYS A 78 4.96 -17.40 -8.26
N ALA A 79 3.68 -17.17 -8.50
CA ALA A 79 3.08 -15.85 -8.34
C ALA A 79 3.05 -15.39 -6.88
N LEU A 80 2.80 -16.29 -5.92
CA LEU A 80 2.92 -16.01 -4.49
C LEU A 80 4.35 -15.58 -4.14
N ILE A 81 5.35 -16.36 -4.54
CA ILE A 81 6.76 -16.02 -4.31
C ILE A 81 7.13 -14.68 -4.94
N THR A 82 6.65 -14.41 -6.15
CA THR A 82 6.91 -13.15 -6.83
C THR A 82 6.26 -11.97 -6.09
N THR A 83 5.05 -12.15 -5.54
CA THR A 83 4.35 -11.13 -4.74
C THR A 83 5.12 -10.83 -3.46
N PHE A 84 5.62 -11.85 -2.78
CA PHE A 84 6.49 -11.66 -1.61
C PHE A 84 7.79 -10.93 -1.98
N LYS A 85 8.50 -11.36 -3.03
CA LYS A 85 9.71 -10.69 -3.51
C LYS A 85 9.45 -9.22 -3.82
N TYR A 86 8.38 -8.94 -4.57
CA TYR A 86 7.97 -7.58 -4.89
C TYR A 86 7.73 -6.74 -3.64
N SER A 87 6.95 -7.26 -2.69
CA SER A 87 6.60 -6.53 -1.46
C SER A 87 7.82 -6.28 -0.57
N PHE A 88 8.67 -7.30 -0.35
CA PHE A 88 9.87 -7.17 0.48
C PHE A 88 10.97 -6.31 -0.14
N ILE A 89 10.97 -6.13 -1.46
CA ILE A 89 11.88 -5.19 -2.13
C ILE A 89 11.28 -3.77 -2.08
N THR A 90 10.03 -3.61 -2.50
CA THR A 90 9.46 -2.27 -2.70
C THR A 90 9.17 -1.55 -1.39
N VAL A 91 8.65 -2.23 -0.37
CA VAL A 91 8.23 -1.57 0.87
C VAL A 91 9.42 -0.96 1.61
N PRO A 92 10.50 -1.69 1.95
CA PRO A 92 11.64 -1.11 2.64
C PRO A 92 12.32 -0.01 1.82
N LEU A 93 12.58 -0.26 0.53
CA LEU A 93 13.26 0.73 -0.32
C LEU A 93 12.44 2.01 -0.46
N LYS A 94 11.12 1.90 -0.65
CA LYS A 94 10.24 3.06 -0.72
C LYS A 94 10.24 3.86 0.58
N LEU A 95 10.17 3.19 1.74
CA LEU A 95 10.17 3.86 3.04
C LEU A 95 11.51 4.53 3.35
N VAL A 96 12.62 3.85 3.09
CA VAL A 96 13.96 4.42 3.26
C VAL A 96 14.15 5.65 2.37
N PHE A 97 13.76 5.54 1.09
CA PHE A 97 13.87 6.66 0.16
C PHE A 97 12.96 7.83 0.55
N ALA A 98 11.71 7.54 0.97
CA ALA A 98 10.76 8.53 1.45
C ALA A 98 11.28 9.27 2.70
N LEU A 99 11.84 8.55 3.67
CA LEU A 99 12.42 9.13 4.87
C LEU A 99 13.67 9.96 4.55
N PHE A 100 14.54 9.47 3.66
CA PHE A 100 15.72 10.17 3.22
C PHE A 100 15.38 11.53 2.58
N ILE A 101 14.44 11.55 1.64
CA ILE A 101 13.99 12.79 1.01
C ILE A 101 13.26 13.71 2.00
N ALA A 102 12.42 13.16 2.89
CA ALA A 102 11.77 13.92 3.95
C ALA A 102 12.80 14.59 4.88
N TYR A 103 13.85 13.87 5.24
CA TYR A 103 14.94 14.42 6.07
C TYR A 103 15.67 15.57 5.38
N ILE A 104 15.99 15.44 4.09
CA ILE A 104 16.59 16.55 3.30
C ILE A 104 15.63 17.75 3.26
N LEU A 105 14.35 17.54 2.98
CA LEU A 105 13.34 18.60 2.87
C LEU A 105 12.94 19.23 4.22
N ASN A 106 13.40 18.66 5.32
CA ASN A 106 13.24 19.23 6.65
C ASN A 106 14.21 20.39 6.93
N PHE A 107 15.33 20.49 6.21
CA PHE A 107 16.24 21.61 6.31
C PHE A 107 15.66 22.87 5.64
N LYS A 108 16.20 24.03 6.02
CA LYS A 108 15.86 25.32 5.40
C LYS A 108 16.50 25.42 4.00
N ILE A 109 15.84 24.88 2.99
CA ILE A 109 16.28 24.90 1.60
C ILE A 109 15.45 25.93 0.83
N ALA A 110 16.08 26.70 -0.07
CA ALA A 110 15.36 27.59 -0.97
C ALA A 110 14.34 26.81 -1.81
N CYS A 111 13.17 27.39 -2.03
CA CYS A 111 12.08 26.79 -2.82
C CYS A 111 11.61 25.41 -2.32
N VAL A 112 11.74 25.11 -1.02
CA VAL A 112 11.40 23.80 -0.45
C VAL A 112 9.96 23.35 -0.76
N ASN A 113 9.00 24.27 -0.86
CA ASN A 113 7.61 23.96 -1.18
C ASN A 113 7.47 23.47 -2.63
N LEU A 114 8.25 24.01 -3.56
CA LEU A 114 8.30 23.52 -4.94
C LEU A 114 8.80 22.08 -5.00
N PHE A 115 9.91 21.78 -4.31
CA PHE A 115 10.43 20.40 -4.24
C PHE A 115 9.44 19.44 -3.60
N ARG A 116 8.74 19.82 -2.53
CA ARG A 116 7.68 19.00 -1.92
C ARG A 116 6.58 18.67 -2.91
N THR A 117 6.12 19.66 -3.68
CA THR A 117 5.10 19.46 -4.70
C THR A 117 5.61 18.53 -5.79
N ILE A 118 6.80 18.75 -6.35
CA ILE A 118 7.37 17.90 -7.40
C ILE A 118 7.50 16.44 -6.95
N TYR A 119 8.02 16.19 -5.74
CA TYR A 119 8.18 14.83 -5.20
C TYR A 119 6.84 14.19 -4.79
N TYR A 120 5.80 14.98 -4.56
CA TYR A 120 4.47 14.44 -4.23
C TYR A 120 3.64 14.07 -5.47
N ILE A 121 3.84 14.75 -6.61
CA ILE A 121 3.12 14.51 -7.87
C ILE A 121 3.13 13.01 -8.26
N PRO A 122 4.25 12.26 -8.25
CA PRO A 122 4.27 10.83 -8.56
C PRO A 122 3.30 10.00 -7.73
N SER A 123 3.10 10.33 -6.47
CA SER A 123 2.19 9.60 -5.59
C SER A 123 0.72 9.88 -5.87
N ILE A 124 0.38 11.08 -6.31
CA ILE A 124 -1.00 11.43 -6.73
C ILE A 124 -1.35 10.70 -8.04
N LEU A 125 -0.42 10.70 -8.98
CA LEU A 125 -0.62 10.11 -10.31
C LEU A 125 -0.39 8.60 -10.34
N GLY A 126 0.26 8.03 -9.31
CA GLY A 126 0.82 6.68 -9.31
C GLY A 126 -0.18 5.53 -9.47
N GLY A 127 -1.45 5.72 -9.10
CA GLY A 127 -2.52 4.76 -9.38
C GLY A 127 -3.07 4.84 -10.82
N SER A 128 -2.64 5.81 -11.61
CA SER A 128 -3.12 6.06 -12.96
C SER A 128 -2.58 5.05 -13.98
N VAL A 129 -3.48 4.53 -14.80
CA VAL A 129 -3.15 3.70 -15.98
C VAL A 129 -2.18 4.44 -16.91
N ALA A 130 -2.35 5.77 -17.07
CA ALA A 130 -1.51 6.60 -17.93
C ALA A 130 -0.03 6.56 -17.51
N ILE A 131 0.26 6.61 -16.20
CA ILE A 131 1.64 6.51 -15.69
C ILE A 131 2.24 5.14 -15.99
N ALA A 132 1.49 4.06 -15.84
CA ALA A 132 1.98 2.72 -16.17
C ALA A 132 2.28 2.58 -17.68
N VAL A 133 1.45 3.17 -18.56
CA VAL A 133 1.68 3.21 -20.01
C VAL A 133 2.91 4.05 -20.35
N LEU A 134 3.08 5.23 -19.76
CA LEU A 134 4.27 6.05 -19.93
C LEU A 134 5.53 5.32 -19.46
N TRP A 135 5.46 4.65 -18.30
CA TRP A 135 6.56 3.87 -17.76
C TRP A 135 6.96 2.73 -18.71
N LYS A 136 5.97 2.02 -19.25
CA LYS A 136 6.19 1.01 -20.29
C LYS A 136 6.90 1.59 -21.51
N ALA A 137 6.48 2.76 -22.00
CA ALA A 137 7.10 3.42 -23.14
C ALA A 137 8.56 3.86 -22.86
N VAL A 138 8.83 4.35 -21.65
CA VAL A 138 10.17 4.81 -21.22
C VAL A 138 11.18 3.65 -21.18
N PHE A 139 10.74 2.44 -20.75
CA PHE A 139 11.58 1.26 -20.57
C PHE A 139 11.50 0.23 -21.73
N ARG A 140 10.86 0.56 -22.85
CA ARG A 140 10.92 -0.26 -24.06
C ARG A 140 12.34 -0.31 -24.62
N ASP A 141 12.62 -1.30 -25.48
CA ASP A 141 13.94 -1.47 -26.13
C ASP A 141 14.35 -0.25 -26.93
N ASP A 142 13.38 0.41 -27.57
CA ASP A 142 13.49 1.68 -28.30
C ASP A 142 13.14 2.92 -27.43
N GLY A 143 12.96 2.72 -26.13
CA GLY A 143 12.48 3.75 -25.20
C GLY A 143 13.55 4.77 -24.81
N LEU A 144 13.09 5.76 -24.03
CA LEU A 144 13.92 6.90 -23.59
C LEU A 144 15.18 6.45 -22.82
N VAL A 145 15.06 5.46 -21.94
CA VAL A 145 16.20 4.96 -21.14
C VAL A 145 17.30 4.40 -22.02
N ASN A 146 16.97 3.52 -22.96
CA ASN A 146 17.97 2.95 -23.87
C ASN A 146 18.53 4.01 -24.85
N THR A 147 17.72 4.99 -25.22
CA THR A 147 18.18 6.13 -26.04
C THR A 147 19.21 6.98 -25.28
N LEU A 148 18.94 7.28 -23.98
CA LEU A 148 19.90 8.01 -23.13
C LEU A 148 21.18 7.19 -22.91
N ILE A 149 21.07 5.88 -22.63
CA ILE A 149 22.23 5.00 -22.49
C ILE A 149 23.08 5.03 -23.76
N ARG A 150 22.48 4.91 -24.96
CA ARG A 150 23.20 4.99 -26.24
C ARG A 150 23.89 6.35 -26.44
N MET A 151 23.23 7.44 -26.07
CA MET A 151 23.83 8.79 -26.15
C MET A 151 25.04 8.92 -25.23
N ILE A 152 24.93 8.50 -23.96
CA ILE A 152 26.01 8.60 -22.97
C ILE A 152 27.18 7.68 -23.33
N THR A 153 26.91 6.51 -23.92
CA THR A 153 27.94 5.52 -24.31
C THR A 153 28.43 5.73 -25.74
N PHE A 154 28.06 6.80 -26.42
CA PHE A 154 28.40 7.07 -27.83
C PHE A 154 28.10 5.88 -28.75
N GLY A 155 27.02 5.14 -28.46
CA GLY A 155 26.60 3.97 -29.27
C GLY A 155 27.30 2.67 -28.93
N HIS A 156 28.28 2.63 -28.03
CA HIS A 156 29.02 1.42 -27.66
C HIS A 156 28.20 0.40 -26.85
N PHE A 157 27.14 0.83 -26.20
CA PHE A 157 26.29 -0.06 -25.41
C PHE A 157 24.82 0.14 -25.75
N GLN A 158 24.12 -0.94 -26.08
CA GLN A 158 22.70 -0.92 -26.48
C GLN A 158 21.81 -1.23 -25.29
N GLY A 159 22.06 -1.00 -24.10
CA GLY A 159 21.17 -1.26 -22.97
C GLY A 159 20.43 -2.63 -23.02
N PRO A 160 19.97 -3.13 -21.90
CA PRO A 160 19.23 -4.40 -21.85
C PRO A 160 17.77 -4.23 -22.29
N SER A 161 17.14 -5.37 -22.62
CA SER A 161 15.68 -5.44 -22.82
C SER A 161 14.97 -5.46 -21.46
N TRP A 162 14.76 -4.28 -20.91
CA TRP A 162 14.26 -4.08 -19.53
C TRP A 162 12.97 -4.82 -19.20
N LEU A 163 12.04 -4.88 -20.15
CA LEU A 163 10.72 -5.47 -19.95
C LEU A 163 10.60 -6.91 -20.46
N SER A 164 11.51 -7.31 -21.36
CA SER A 164 11.49 -8.62 -22.01
C SER A 164 12.43 -9.63 -21.35
N ASP A 165 13.33 -9.17 -20.46
CA ASP A 165 14.21 -10.03 -19.68
C ASP A 165 13.65 -10.27 -18.28
N PRO A 166 13.45 -11.54 -17.87
CA PRO A 166 12.96 -11.89 -16.52
C PRO A 166 13.80 -11.32 -15.37
N THR A 167 15.07 -11.06 -15.60
CA THR A 167 16.01 -10.55 -14.58
C THR A 167 15.70 -9.10 -14.23
N TYR A 168 15.33 -8.28 -15.22
CA TYR A 168 15.12 -6.84 -15.03
C TYR A 168 13.65 -6.45 -14.84
N ALA A 169 12.72 -7.19 -15.47
CA ALA A 169 11.32 -6.80 -15.52
C ALA A 169 10.68 -6.53 -14.14
N LEU A 170 10.98 -7.37 -13.15
CA LEU A 170 10.47 -7.16 -11.79
C LEU A 170 11.04 -5.89 -11.15
N TRP A 171 12.33 -5.59 -11.37
CA TRP A 171 12.97 -4.39 -10.85
C TRP A 171 12.39 -3.10 -11.43
N ILE A 172 12.03 -3.10 -12.71
CA ILE A 172 11.39 -1.94 -13.35
C ILE A 172 10.04 -1.64 -12.72
N ILE A 173 9.26 -2.68 -12.37
CA ILE A 173 7.98 -2.53 -11.67
C ILE A 173 8.21 -2.07 -10.21
N CYS A 174 9.21 -2.64 -9.52
CA CYS A 174 9.59 -2.18 -8.19
C CYS A 174 10.01 -0.70 -8.21
N PHE A 175 10.77 -0.29 -9.20
CA PHE A 175 11.22 1.09 -9.34
C PHE A 175 10.07 2.07 -9.55
N LEU A 176 9.06 1.73 -10.36
CA LEU A 176 7.83 2.52 -10.47
C LEU A 176 7.18 2.73 -9.10
N ARG A 177 7.09 1.68 -8.29
CA ARG A 177 6.46 1.75 -6.96
C ARG A 177 7.29 2.57 -5.98
N ILE A 178 8.62 2.44 -6.03
CA ILE A 178 9.55 3.22 -5.22
C ILE A 178 9.46 4.71 -5.61
N TRP A 179 9.41 5.03 -6.90
CA TRP A 179 9.26 6.40 -7.39
C TRP A 179 7.99 7.10 -6.85
N GLN A 180 6.94 6.34 -6.52
CA GLN A 180 5.72 6.83 -5.89
C GLN A 180 5.85 6.99 -4.36
N PHE A 181 6.98 7.48 -3.87
CA PHE A 181 7.28 7.60 -2.44
C PHE A 181 6.65 8.83 -1.77
N GLY A 182 6.11 9.78 -2.52
CA GLY A 182 5.74 11.11 -2.06
C GLY A 182 4.71 11.13 -0.92
N SER A 183 3.72 10.23 -0.90
CA SER A 183 2.75 10.15 0.20
C SER A 183 3.41 9.77 1.54
N ALA A 184 4.29 8.78 1.54
CA ALA A 184 5.05 8.41 2.73
C ALA A 184 6.04 9.53 3.14
N MET A 185 6.68 10.19 2.16
CA MET A 185 7.56 11.33 2.39
C MET A 185 6.85 12.48 3.13
N VAL A 186 5.63 12.85 2.73
CA VAL A 186 4.87 13.92 3.39
C VAL A 186 4.58 13.57 4.85
N LEU A 187 4.18 12.32 5.13
CA LEU A 187 3.94 11.85 6.50
C LEU A 187 5.22 11.89 7.34
N PHE A 188 6.35 11.43 6.79
CA PHE A 188 7.64 11.53 7.47
C PHE A 188 8.06 12.98 7.70
N LEU A 189 7.86 13.86 6.73
CA LEU A 189 8.18 15.28 6.88
C LEU A 189 7.34 15.94 7.98
N ALA A 190 6.06 15.59 8.09
CA ALA A 190 5.22 16.08 9.18
C ALA A 190 5.71 15.57 10.55
N ALA A 191 6.06 14.29 10.64
CA ALA A 191 6.61 13.70 11.86
C ALA A 191 7.95 14.32 12.26
N LEU A 192 8.87 14.54 11.31
CA LEU A 192 10.17 15.18 11.55
C LEU A 192 10.02 16.59 12.12
N LYS A 193 9.01 17.33 11.69
CA LYS A 193 8.74 18.68 12.22
C LYS A 193 8.11 18.67 13.62
N GLY A 194 7.52 17.55 14.02
CA GLY A 194 6.94 17.36 15.35
C GLY A 194 7.97 17.01 16.43
N VAL A 195 9.23 16.72 16.07
CA VAL A 195 10.27 16.40 17.05
C VAL A 195 10.69 17.69 17.78
N PRO A 196 10.63 17.76 19.14
CA PRO A 196 10.99 18.94 19.89
C PRO A 196 12.43 19.40 19.66
N ALA A 197 12.63 20.70 19.44
CA ALA A 197 13.94 21.28 19.19
C ALA A 197 14.90 21.13 20.38
N ASP A 198 14.36 21.22 21.61
CA ASP A 198 15.10 21.11 22.87
C ASP A 198 15.93 19.82 22.97
N LEU A 199 15.43 18.71 22.40
CA LEU A 199 16.15 17.44 22.36
C LEU A 199 17.44 17.52 21.53
N TYR A 200 17.41 18.29 20.44
CA TYR A 200 18.59 18.50 19.59
C TYR A 200 19.58 19.49 20.21
N GLU A 201 19.06 20.49 20.94
CA GLU A 201 19.90 21.47 21.66
C GLU A 201 20.66 20.77 22.80
N ALA A 202 19.97 19.99 23.64
CA ALA A 202 20.59 19.20 24.70
C ALA A 202 21.66 18.25 24.13
N ALA A 203 21.33 17.49 23.08
CA ALA A 203 22.27 16.57 22.45
C ALA A 203 23.49 17.28 21.83
N THR A 204 23.33 18.53 21.38
CA THR A 204 24.43 19.33 20.84
C THR A 204 25.36 19.77 21.96
N ILE A 205 24.84 20.14 23.14
CA ILE A 205 25.63 20.46 24.34
C ILE A 205 26.42 19.23 24.79
N ASP A 206 25.82 18.04 24.70
CA ASP A 206 26.48 16.74 24.99
C ASP A 206 27.48 16.30 23.91
N GLY A 207 27.73 17.11 22.86
CA GLY A 207 28.67 16.83 21.81
C GLY A 207 28.21 15.80 20.77
N ALA A 208 26.92 15.48 20.70
CA ALA A 208 26.39 14.53 19.73
C ALA A 208 26.38 15.10 18.31
N GLY A 209 27.10 14.44 17.39
CA GLY A 209 27.10 14.79 15.96
C GLY A 209 25.73 14.50 15.29
N LYS A 210 25.48 15.07 14.09
CA LYS A 210 24.22 14.99 13.35
C LYS A 210 23.73 13.57 13.09
N TRP A 211 24.62 12.64 12.77
CA TRP A 211 24.28 11.23 12.58
C TRP A 211 23.80 10.58 13.89
N ARG A 212 24.47 10.87 15.02
CA ARG A 212 24.05 10.37 16.32
C ARG A 212 22.66 10.94 16.72
N GLN A 213 22.45 12.24 16.50
CA GLN A 213 21.14 12.87 16.71
C GLN A 213 20.05 12.21 15.86
N PHE A 214 20.35 11.92 14.57
CA PHE A 214 19.38 11.27 13.69
C PHE A 214 18.97 9.88 14.17
N PHE A 215 19.92 9.00 14.47
CA PHE A 215 19.61 7.62 14.87
C PHE A 215 19.13 7.48 16.32
N SER A 216 19.59 8.35 17.23
CA SER A 216 19.27 8.25 18.67
C SER A 216 18.08 9.11 19.11
N ILE A 217 17.72 10.17 18.35
CA ILE A 217 16.61 11.06 18.67
C ILE A 217 15.56 11.00 17.58
N THR A 218 15.94 11.37 16.35
CA THR A 218 14.97 11.54 15.24
C THR A 218 14.25 10.24 14.92
N VAL A 219 14.98 9.16 14.62
CA VAL A 219 14.38 7.88 14.22
C VAL A 219 13.48 7.31 15.31
N PRO A 220 13.88 7.21 16.60
CA PRO A 220 13.01 6.75 17.66
C PRO A 220 11.71 7.58 17.81
N MET A 221 11.80 8.90 17.75
CA MET A 221 10.65 9.78 17.88
C MET A 221 9.63 9.65 16.76
N ILE A 222 10.05 9.29 15.56
CA ILE A 222 9.15 9.11 14.40
C ILE A 222 8.75 7.64 14.17
N THR A 223 9.17 6.70 15.03
CA THR A 223 8.83 5.27 14.89
C THR A 223 7.32 5.00 14.75
N PRO A 224 6.38 5.72 15.41
CA PRO A 224 4.95 5.53 15.18
C PRO A 224 4.55 5.77 13.71
N ILE A 225 5.14 6.76 13.08
CA ILE A 225 4.86 7.07 11.66
C ILE A 225 5.58 6.08 10.73
N ILE A 226 6.77 5.61 11.10
CA ILE A 226 7.45 4.52 10.38
C ILE A 226 6.56 3.27 10.40
N PHE A 227 6.03 2.91 11.57
CA PHE A 227 5.14 1.76 11.74
C PHE A 227 3.85 1.89 10.92
N TYR A 228 3.18 3.05 11.00
CA TYR A 228 1.98 3.32 10.21
C TYR A 228 2.24 3.16 8.71
N ASN A 229 3.31 3.78 8.21
CA ASN A 229 3.70 3.65 6.80
C ASN A 229 4.04 2.21 6.43
N LEU A 230 4.77 1.48 7.29
CA LEU A 230 5.13 0.08 7.06
C LEU A 230 3.89 -0.78 6.83
N VAL A 231 2.93 -0.76 7.77
CA VAL A 231 1.68 -1.53 7.66
C VAL A 231 0.90 -1.15 6.41
N THR A 232 0.73 0.15 6.17
CA THR A 232 -0.02 0.65 5.01
C THR A 232 0.65 0.24 3.69
N GLN A 233 1.98 0.36 3.58
CA GLN A 233 2.69 -0.02 2.36
C GLN A 233 2.72 -1.54 2.14
N ILE A 234 2.77 -2.37 3.19
CA ILE A 234 2.62 -3.83 3.07
C ILE A 234 1.25 -4.15 2.46
N CYS A 235 0.16 -3.63 3.04
CA CYS A 235 -1.19 -3.86 2.51
C CYS A 235 -1.31 -3.44 1.03
N GLN A 236 -0.77 -2.28 0.67
CA GLN A 236 -0.80 -1.79 -0.71
C GLN A 236 0.06 -2.61 -1.66
N ALA A 237 1.23 -3.10 -1.23
CA ALA A 237 2.13 -3.86 -2.08
C ALA A 237 1.55 -5.23 -2.45
N PHE A 238 0.85 -5.90 -1.53
CA PHE A 238 0.17 -7.17 -1.81
C PHE A 238 -1.05 -7.00 -2.73
N GLN A 239 -1.68 -5.81 -2.74
CA GLN A 239 -2.82 -5.48 -3.59
C GLN A 239 -2.42 -4.84 -4.92
N GLU A 240 -1.11 -4.68 -5.20
CA GLU A 240 -0.65 -4.04 -6.43
C GLU A 240 -1.08 -4.86 -7.67
N PHE A 241 -1.71 -4.17 -8.61
CA PHE A 241 -2.24 -4.78 -9.83
C PHE A 241 -1.86 -3.98 -11.09
N ASN A 242 -2.12 -2.66 -11.09
CA ASN A 242 -2.06 -1.83 -12.29
C ASN A 242 -0.69 -1.80 -12.94
N GLY A 243 0.37 -1.58 -12.15
CA GLY A 243 1.74 -1.53 -12.66
C GLY A 243 2.14 -2.82 -13.39
N PRO A 244 2.19 -3.97 -12.71
CA PRO A 244 2.57 -5.24 -13.32
C PRO A 244 1.66 -5.68 -14.46
N PHE A 245 0.35 -5.44 -14.37
CA PHE A 245 -0.60 -5.81 -15.41
C PHE A 245 -0.42 -5.01 -16.69
N ILE A 246 -0.29 -3.68 -16.61
CA ILE A 246 -0.21 -2.80 -17.78
C ILE A 246 1.18 -2.86 -18.43
N ILE A 247 2.24 -2.88 -17.62
CA ILE A 247 3.60 -2.80 -18.12
C ILE A 247 4.00 -4.12 -18.78
N THR A 248 3.81 -5.25 -18.11
CA THR A 248 4.32 -6.56 -18.54
C THR A 248 3.24 -7.63 -18.70
N ASN A 249 2.01 -7.39 -18.21
CA ASN A 249 0.93 -8.39 -18.13
C ASN A 249 1.39 -9.70 -17.44
N GLY A 250 2.25 -9.56 -16.41
CA GLY A 250 2.83 -10.70 -15.71
C GLY A 250 4.05 -11.34 -16.36
N GLY A 251 4.44 -10.91 -17.59
CA GLY A 251 5.61 -11.41 -18.33
C GLY A 251 6.93 -10.77 -17.87
N PRO A 252 8.07 -11.18 -18.47
CA PRO A 252 8.25 -12.38 -19.29
C PRO A 252 8.29 -13.66 -18.44
N ARG A 253 7.83 -14.76 -18.99
CA ARG A 253 7.84 -16.10 -18.34
C ARG A 253 7.24 -16.11 -16.93
N GLY A 254 6.29 -15.21 -16.61
CA GLY A 254 5.67 -15.10 -15.28
C GLY A 254 6.56 -14.48 -14.19
N SER A 255 7.66 -13.80 -14.56
CA SER A 255 8.59 -13.18 -13.58
C SER A 255 7.98 -11.98 -12.83
N THR A 256 6.93 -11.39 -13.38
CA THR A 256 6.21 -10.26 -12.78
C THR A 256 4.75 -10.57 -12.50
N THR A 257 4.35 -11.85 -12.58
CA THR A 257 2.99 -12.26 -12.24
C THR A 257 2.80 -12.17 -10.74
N LEU A 258 2.07 -11.15 -10.29
CA LEU A 258 1.61 -11.07 -8.91
C LEU A 258 0.31 -11.87 -8.75
N ILE A 259 -0.01 -12.22 -7.49
CA ILE A 259 -1.24 -12.97 -7.20
C ILE A 259 -2.50 -12.21 -7.63
N SER A 260 -2.50 -10.89 -7.52
CA SER A 260 -3.58 -10.00 -7.98
C SER A 260 -3.89 -10.17 -9.48
N ILE A 261 -2.86 -10.37 -10.32
CA ILE A 261 -3.03 -10.64 -11.76
C ILE A 261 -3.69 -12.01 -11.97
N LEU A 262 -3.33 -13.02 -11.18
CA LEU A 262 -3.96 -14.33 -11.26
C LEU A 262 -5.42 -14.27 -10.82
N VAL A 263 -5.73 -13.57 -9.73
CA VAL A 263 -7.12 -13.34 -9.30
C VAL A 263 -7.94 -12.73 -10.44
N TYR A 264 -7.42 -11.68 -11.08
CA TYR A 264 -8.08 -11.06 -12.22
C TYR A 264 -8.25 -12.03 -13.41
N ASN A 265 -7.21 -12.79 -13.76
CA ASN A 265 -7.27 -13.71 -14.88
C ASN A 265 -8.25 -14.86 -14.63
N TYR A 266 -8.27 -15.44 -13.42
CA TYR A 266 -9.22 -16.49 -13.08
C TYR A 266 -10.67 -15.97 -13.05
N ALA A 267 -10.90 -14.78 -12.45
CA ALA A 267 -12.23 -14.21 -12.37
C ALA A 267 -12.81 -13.80 -13.74
N PHE A 268 -12.00 -13.06 -14.55
CA PHE A 268 -12.53 -12.35 -15.71
C PHE A 268 -12.09 -12.90 -17.07
N LYS A 269 -11.04 -13.74 -17.13
CA LYS A 269 -10.62 -14.36 -18.38
C LYS A 269 -10.98 -15.84 -18.45
N SER A 270 -10.90 -16.54 -17.32
CA SER A 270 -11.21 -17.97 -17.23
C SER A 270 -12.59 -18.24 -16.66
N ASN A 271 -13.30 -17.22 -16.17
CA ASN A 271 -14.63 -17.30 -15.53
C ASN A 271 -14.68 -18.18 -14.27
N GLN A 272 -13.54 -18.60 -13.73
CA GLN A 272 -13.41 -19.46 -12.55
C GLN A 272 -13.45 -18.61 -11.26
N MET A 273 -14.65 -18.16 -10.87
CA MET A 273 -14.83 -17.31 -9.69
C MET A 273 -14.45 -18.01 -8.38
N GLY A 274 -14.67 -19.34 -8.30
CA GLY A 274 -14.26 -20.13 -7.14
C GLY A 274 -12.77 -20.01 -6.86
N MET A 275 -11.94 -20.30 -7.88
CA MET A 275 -10.49 -20.20 -7.78
C MET A 275 -10.02 -18.76 -7.52
N ALA A 276 -10.58 -17.76 -8.22
CA ALA A 276 -10.26 -16.36 -8.00
C ALA A 276 -10.54 -15.93 -6.57
N SER A 277 -11.68 -16.32 -6.01
CA SER A 277 -12.06 -16.05 -4.63
C SER A 277 -11.11 -16.73 -3.64
N ALA A 278 -10.74 -17.99 -3.87
CA ALA A 278 -9.79 -18.71 -3.02
C ALA A 278 -8.43 -18.01 -2.99
N LEU A 279 -7.90 -17.58 -4.15
CA LEU A 279 -6.64 -16.82 -4.21
C LEU A 279 -6.73 -15.47 -3.50
N ALA A 280 -7.84 -14.76 -3.62
CA ALA A 280 -8.08 -13.50 -2.91
C ALA A 280 -8.10 -13.71 -1.39
N TRP A 281 -8.74 -14.81 -0.90
CA TRP A 281 -8.76 -15.15 0.52
C TRP A 281 -7.40 -15.59 1.04
N ILE A 282 -6.62 -16.36 0.28
CA ILE A 282 -5.23 -16.68 0.62
C ILE A 282 -4.42 -15.39 0.80
N MET A 283 -4.54 -14.46 -0.14
CA MET A 283 -3.84 -13.17 -0.06
C MET A 283 -4.31 -12.35 1.14
N PHE A 284 -5.62 -12.32 1.42
CA PHE A 284 -6.18 -11.64 2.60
C PHE A 284 -5.59 -12.21 3.91
N VAL A 285 -5.57 -13.54 4.06
CA VAL A 285 -5.01 -14.21 5.25
C VAL A 285 -3.52 -13.90 5.40
N ILE A 286 -2.75 -13.93 4.32
CA ILE A 286 -1.32 -13.56 4.34
C ILE A 286 -1.13 -12.13 4.84
N VAL A 287 -1.89 -11.17 4.31
CA VAL A 287 -1.81 -9.76 4.72
C VAL A 287 -2.23 -9.62 6.19
N CYS A 288 -3.27 -10.31 6.65
CA CYS A 288 -3.66 -10.34 8.05
C CYS A 288 -2.54 -10.86 8.96
N ILE A 289 -1.90 -11.98 8.59
CA ILE A 289 -0.78 -12.56 9.36
C ILE A 289 0.38 -11.55 9.43
N LEU A 290 0.78 -10.96 8.30
CA LEU A 290 1.85 -9.96 8.27
C LEU A 290 1.51 -8.73 9.11
N THR A 291 0.24 -8.30 9.06
CA THR A 291 -0.25 -7.18 9.89
C THR A 291 -0.19 -7.53 11.37
N VAL A 292 -0.64 -8.70 11.78
CA VAL A 292 -0.55 -9.17 13.18
C VAL A 292 0.91 -9.25 13.63
N ILE A 293 1.80 -9.78 12.80
CA ILE A 293 3.24 -9.80 13.09
C ILE A 293 3.78 -8.39 13.28
N ALA A 294 3.42 -7.45 12.40
CA ALA A 294 3.82 -6.05 12.53
C ALA A 294 3.33 -5.43 13.84
N PHE A 295 2.03 -5.61 14.18
CA PHE A 295 1.44 -5.08 15.43
C PHE A 295 2.00 -5.73 16.70
N THR A 296 2.36 -7.00 16.67
CA THR A 296 3.01 -7.65 17.83
C THR A 296 4.45 -7.18 17.99
N SER A 297 5.15 -6.93 16.88
CA SER A 297 6.54 -6.46 16.88
C SER A 297 6.67 -5.01 17.37
N GLN A 298 5.66 -4.15 17.12
CA GLN A 298 5.71 -2.71 17.46
C GLN A 298 6.04 -2.45 18.93
N LYS A 299 5.54 -3.30 19.85
CA LYS A 299 5.78 -3.18 21.29
C LYS A 299 7.26 -3.14 21.69
N LYS A 300 8.15 -3.60 20.80
CA LYS A 300 9.59 -3.68 21.08
C LYS A 300 10.40 -2.50 20.53
N TRP A 301 9.88 -1.78 19.52
CA TRP A 301 10.68 -0.79 18.80
C TRP A 301 9.94 0.54 18.51
N VAL A 302 8.61 0.59 18.66
CA VAL A 302 7.86 1.83 18.47
C VAL A 302 7.80 2.58 19.79
N TYR A 303 8.20 3.85 19.78
CA TYR A 303 8.22 4.72 20.94
C TYR A 303 7.00 5.66 20.90
N TYR A 304 6.12 5.56 21.91
CA TYR A 304 5.02 6.50 22.13
C TYR A 304 5.37 7.43 23.29
N SER A 305 5.38 8.75 23.04
CA SER A 305 5.75 9.75 24.05
C SER A 305 4.77 9.86 25.21
N ASP A 306 3.53 9.41 25.04
CA ASP A 306 2.45 9.55 26.02
C ASP A 306 2.33 8.36 26.99
N GLU A 307 3.16 7.34 26.89
CA GLU A 307 3.10 6.15 27.76
C GLU A 307 4.09 6.22 28.96
N ARG A 308 4.46 7.43 29.42
CA ARG A 308 5.24 7.60 30.67
C ARG A 308 4.53 8.50 31.66
#